data_0c29f0b253d7fbdcc1c766b44d1fdd5c
#
_entry.id   0c29f0b253d7fbdcc1c766b44d1fdd5c
#
_cell.length_a   1.000
_cell.length_b   1.000
_cell.length_c   1.000
_cell.angle_alpha   90.00
_cell.angle_beta   90.00
_cell.angle_gamma   90.00
#
_symmetry.space_group_name_H-M   'P 1'
#
loop_
_entity.id
_entity.type
_entity.pdbx_description
1 polymer ?
#
loop_
_entity_poly.entity_id
_entity_poly.type
_entity_poly.pdbx_seq_one_letter_code
_entity_poly.pdbx_strand_id
1 'polypeptide(L)'
;EPYRRQRQMCIRDRALGTYFMAEWAGVDPEKGIGMIYEIDLDRYNKTGETVKTGRLIPATQSNVNKHRIIQEGKTALPKVYMGWTNNFKYKAFDLSFMFYLSLGSYTFNYHRYTKSFVGDGRNNVTADIYENSWKKPGDIAEYPQLRWQDKYNYDDNGNDKQNVTYIKHDAGHTKYLEKSAYLRLRNLTLGYTLPQRICSKINIDALRVYVSAVNLFTITSFNGYDLSLIHISEPTRQ
;
A
#
# COMPACT_ATOMS: atom_id res chain seq x y z
N GLU A 1 -1.25 -9.64 -32.68
CA GLU A 1 -2.10 -8.54 -32.19
C GLU A 1 -3.42 -8.93 -31.49
N PRO A 2 -3.84 -10.18 -31.40
CA PRO A 2 -4.98 -10.55 -30.57
C PRO A 2 -4.74 -10.27 -29.07
N TYR A 3 -3.50 -10.29 -28.61
CA TYR A 3 -3.10 -10.06 -27.22
C TYR A 3 -3.40 -8.64 -26.70
N ARG A 4 -3.32 -7.64 -27.54
CA ARG A 4 -3.64 -6.23 -27.19
C ARG A 4 -5.15 -6.00 -27.05
N ARG A 5 -5.95 -6.62 -27.92
CA ARG A 5 -7.42 -6.48 -27.88
C ARG A 5 -8.05 -7.18 -26.68
N GLN A 6 -7.55 -8.36 -26.29
CA GLN A 6 -8.04 -9.03 -25.07
C GLN A 6 -7.66 -8.27 -23.80
N ARG A 7 -6.46 -7.68 -23.73
CA ARG A 7 -6.10 -6.77 -22.61
C ARG A 7 -7.02 -5.55 -22.53
N GLN A 8 -7.40 -4.98 -23.64
CA GLN A 8 -8.32 -3.83 -23.68
C GLN A 8 -9.76 -4.21 -23.30
N MET A 9 -10.25 -5.38 -23.70
CA MET A 9 -11.57 -5.86 -23.28
C MET A 9 -11.64 -6.13 -21.77
N CYS A 10 -10.61 -6.74 -21.19
CA CYS A 10 -10.59 -6.96 -19.74
C CYS A 10 -10.51 -5.67 -18.90
N ILE A 11 -9.93 -4.59 -19.44
CA ILE A 11 -9.87 -3.28 -18.78
C ILE A 11 -11.23 -2.56 -18.83
N ARG A 12 -12.04 -2.81 -19.87
CA ARG A 12 -13.29 -2.11 -20.11
C ARG A 12 -14.39 -2.44 -19.09
N ASP A 13 -14.39 -3.66 -18.55
CA ASP A 13 -15.44 -4.17 -17.67
C ASP A 13 -15.06 -4.16 -16.18
N ARG A 14 -13.97 -3.51 -15.82
CA ARG A 14 -13.42 -3.53 -14.44
C ARG A 14 -13.23 -2.12 -13.88
N ALA A 15 -13.28 -2.04 -12.55
CA ALA A 15 -13.07 -0.78 -11.85
C ALA A 15 -11.71 -0.17 -12.20
N LEU A 16 -11.72 1.13 -12.48
CA LEU A 16 -10.50 1.89 -12.73
C LEU A 16 -9.52 1.76 -11.55
N GLY A 17 -8.23 1.63 -11.83
CA GLY A 17 -7.21 1.50 -10.79
C GLY A 17 -7.11 0.12 -10.16
N THR A 18 -7.70 -0.93 -10.76
CA THR A 18 -7.54 -2.32 -10.30
C THR A 18 -6.11 -2.79 -10.54
N TYR A 19 -5.52 -3.42 -9.52
CA TYR A 19 -4.15 -3.91 -9.57
C TYR A 19 -4.00 -5.17 -10.45
N PHE A 20 -2.90 -5.23 -11.21
CA PHE A 20 -2.50 -6.36 -12.03
C PHE A 20 -1.16 -6.91 -11.54
N MET A 21 -1.20 -7.95 -10.72
CA MET A 21 -0.07 -8.45 -9.95
C MET A 21 -0.12 -9.97 -9.80
N ALA A 22 1.04 -10.62 -9.60
CA ALA A 22 1.11 -12.02 -9.22
C ALA A 22 0.68 -12.19 -7.74
N GLU A 23 0.01 -13.27 -7.43
CA GLU A 23 -0.45 -13.50 -6.06
C GLU A 23 0.65 -14.16 -5.22
N TRP A 24 1.01 -13.49 -4.13
CA TRP A 24 2.02 -13.96 -3.19
C TRP A 24 1.51 -15.13 -2.38
N ALA A 25 2.34 -16.19 -2.22
CA ALA A 25 1.99 -17.42 -1.53
C ALA A 25 2.78 -17.65 -0.23
N GLY A 26 3.80 -16.82 0.04
CA GLY A 26 4.63 -16.97 1.22
C GLY A 26 6.10 -17.21 0.91
N VAL A 27 6.82 -17.76 1.87
CA VAL A 27 8.24 -18.11 1.76
C VAL A 27 8.41 -19.61 1.86
N ASP A 28 9.22 -20.18 0.98
CA ASP A 28 9.60 -21.60 1.05
C ASP A 28 10.41 -21.83 2.34
N PRO A 29 9.96 -22.68 3.27
CA PRO A 29 10.66 -22.92 4.53
C PRO A 29 12.00 -23.62 4.35
N GLU A 30 12.21 -24.39 3.29
CA GLU A 30 13.47 -25.11 3.05
C GLU A 30 14.54 -24.23 2.40
N LYS A 31 14.13 -23.40 1.44
CA LYS A 31 15.05 -22.60 0.62
C LYS A 31 15.09 -21.12 1.01
N GLY A 32 14.13 -20.64 1.76
CA GLY A 32 14.00 -19.22 2.14
C GLY A 32 13.69 -18.29 0.99
N ILE A 33 13.13 -18.79 -0.11
CA ILE A 33 12.77 -18.00 -1.29
C ILE A 33 11.29 -17.62 -1.27
N GLY A 34 10.98 -16.47 -1.84
CA GLY A 34 9.59 -16.03 -2.01
C GLY A 34 8.87 -16.90 -3.05
N MET A 35 7.61 -17.23 -2.79
CA MET A 35 6.77 -18.06 -3.65
C MET A 35 5.53 -17.31 -4.09
N ILE A 36 5.05 -17.60 -5.29
CA ILE A 36 3.79 -17.13 -5.84
C ILE A 36 2.94 -18.31 -6.29
N TYR A 37 1.62 -18.10 -6.37
CA TYR A 37 0.71 -19.09 -6.93
C TYR A 37 0.91 -19.17 -8.44
N GLU A 38 1.09 -20.39 -8.95
CA GLU A 38 1.10 -20.67 -10.37
C GLU A 38 -0.33 -20.59 -10.93
N ILE A 39 -0.49 -19.88 -12.04
CA ILE A 39 -1.75 -19.74 -12.76
C ILE A 39 -1.70 -20.57 -14.04
N ASP A 40 -2.79 -21.25 -14.36
CA ASP A 40 -2.97 -21.92 -15.66
C ASP A 40 -3.06 -20.85 -16.76
N LEU A 41 -1.92 -20.59 -17.40
CA LEU A 41 -1.79 -19.57 -18.43
C LEU A 41 -2.55 -19.91 -19.70
N ASP A 42 -2.68 -21.23 -20.02
CA ASP A 42 -3.40 -21.66 -21.23
C ASP A 42 -4.90 -21.39 -21.08
N ARG A 43 -5.44 -21.70 -19.91
CA ARG A 43 -6.84 -21.39 -19.58
C ARG A 43 -7.07 -19.91 -19.47
N TYR A 44 -6.19 -19.19 -18.76
CA TYR A 44 -6.28 -17.73 -18.63
C TYR A 44 -6.24 -17.02 -19.99
N ASN A 45 -5.38 -17.45 -20.89
CA ASN A 45 -5.28 -16.86 -22.23
C ASN A 45 -6.48 -17.17 -23.13
N LYS A 46 -7.12 -18.34 -22.95
CA LYS A 46 -8.28 -18.76 -23.75
C LYS A 46 -9.60 -18.17 -23.26
N THR A 47 -9.82 -18.18 -21.96
CA THR A 47 -11.13 -17.84 -21.35
C THR A 47 -11.12 -16.54 -20.54
N GLY A 48 -9.94 -16.03 -20.15
CA GLY A 48 -9.81 -14.92 -19.20
C GLY A 48 -10.03 -15.33 -17.74
N GLU A 49 -10.35 -16.61 -17.48
CA GLU A 49 -10.56 -17.11 -16.12
C GLU A 49 -9.25 -17.37 -15.39
N THR A 50 -9.15 -16.86 -14.17
CA THR A 50 -8.01 -17.11 -13.29
C THR A 50 -8.18 -18.44 -12.57
N VAL A 51 -7.42 -19.45 -12.96
CA VAL A 51 -7.40 -20.77 -12.30
C VAL A 51 -6.01 -21.02 -11.76
N LYS A 52 -5.91 -21.29 -10.45
CA LYS A 52 -4.67 -21.69 -9.79
C LYS A 52 -4.43 -23.19 -10.06
N THR A 53 -3.22 -23.55 -10.45
CA THR A 53 -2.83 -24.97 -10.66
C THR A 53 -2.67 -25.74 -9.35
N GLY A 54 -2.61 -25.04 -8.21
CA GLY A 54 -2.31 -25.61 -6.90
C GLY A 54 -0.81 -25.70 -6.60
N ARG A 55 0.05 -25.41 -7.57
CA ARG A 55 1.50 -25.39 -7.38
C ARG A 55 1.98 -24.01 -6.93
N LEU A 56 3.04 -24.01 -6.13
CA LEU A 56 3.79 -22.82 -5.76
C LEU A 56 5.08 -22.78 -6.57
N ILE A 57 5.38 -21.64 -7.14
CA ILE A 57 6.57 -21.42 -7.95
C ILE A 57 7.39 -20.24 -7.38
N PRO A 58 8.73 -20.24 -7.57
CA PRO A 58 9.58 -19.17 -7.11
C PRO A 58 9.16 -17.79 -7.66
N ALA A 59 9.16 -16.78 -6.81
CA ALA A 59 8.81 -15.41 -7.17
C ALA A 59 9.97 -14.71 -7.89
N THR A 60 10.48 -15.31 -8.96
CA THR A 60 11.46 -14.68 -9.85
C THR A 60 10.79 -13.60 -10.71
N GLN A 61 11.57 -12.70 -11.25
CA GLN A 61 11.02 -11.65 -12.13
C GLN A 61 10.28 -12.25 -13.34
N SER A 62 10.81 -13.33 -13.92
CA SER A 62 10.19 -14.04 -15.05
C SER A 62 8.84 -14.63 -14.65
N ASN A 63 8.80 -15.38 -13.54
CA ASN A 63 7.57 -16.03 -13.06
C ASN A 63 6.53 -15.00 -12.64
N VAL A 64 6.93 -13.96 -11.89
CA VAL A 64 6.03 -12.89 -11.50
C VAL A 64 5.41 -12.21 -12.71
N ASN A 65 6.20 -11.90 -13.75
CA ASN A 65 5.68 -11.27 -14.96
C ASN A 65 4.72 -12.16 -15.76
N LYS A 66 4.97 -13.46 -15.81
CA LYS A 66 4.11 -14.43 -16.52
C LYS A 66 2.78 -14.67 -15.80
N HIS A 67 2.80 -14.74 -14.47
CA HIS A 67 1.64 -15.11 -13.64
C HIS A 67 0.91 -13.93 -13.00
N ARG A 68 1.05 -12.72 -13.56
CA ARG A 68 0.23 -11.57 -13.16
C ARG A 68 -1.22 -11.77 -13.56
N ILE A 69 -2.10 -11.50 -12.62
CA ILE A 69 -3.55 -11.54 -12.78
C ILE A 69 -4.18 -10.27 -12.24
N ILE A 70 -5.38 -10.01 -12.67
CA ILE A 70 -6.17 -8.90 -12.14
C ILE A 70 -6.62 -9.26 -10.73
N GLN A 71 -6.31 -8.37 -9.78
CA GLN A 71 -6.69 -8.53 -8.39
C GLN A 71 -8.12 -7.99 -8.19
N GLU A 72 -9.12 -8.86 -8.34
CA GLU A 72 -10.52 -8.46 -8.22
C GLU A 72 -10.83 -7.84 -6.87
N GLY A 73 -11.55 -6.72 -6.89
CA GLY A 73 -11.91 -5.97 -5.69
C GLY A 73 -10.77 -5.18 -5.03
N LYS A 74 -9.52 -5.31 -5.51
CA LYS A 74 -8.38 -4.53 -5.01
C LYS A 74 -8.06 -3.39 -5.98
N THR A 75 -8.54 -2.21 -5.66
CA THR A 75 -8.37 -0.99 -6.45
C THR A 75 -7.70 0.11 -5.62
N ALA A 76 -6.95 0.99 -6.29
CA ALA A 76 -6.37 2.16 -5.66
C ALA A 76 -7.44 3.20 -5.26
N LEU A 77 -8.59 3.17 -5.91
CA LEU A 77 -9.67 4.10 -5.63
C LEU A 77 -10.51 3.63 -4.43
N PRO A 78 -10.89 4.52 -3.51
CA PRO A 78 -11.77 4.19 -2.41
C PRO A 78 -13.17 3.87 -2.93
N LYS A 79 -13.80 2.86 -2.35
CA LYS A 79 -15.20 2.51 -2.62
C LYS A 79 -16.17 3.49 -1.96
N VAL A 80 -15.78 4.00 -0.79
CA VAL A 80 -16.54 4.98 -0.01
C VAL A 80 -15.60 6.02 0.52
N TYR A 81 -15.96 7.29 0.36
CA TYR A 81 -15.32 8.40 1.05
C TYR A 81 -16.39 9.34 1.60
N MET A 82 -16.15 9.88 2.79
CA MET A 82 -17.11 10.71 3.49
C MET A 82 -16.39 11.78 4.31
N GLY A 83 -16.90 12.99 4.25
CA GLY A 83 -16.54 14.10 5.14
C GLY A 83 -17.69 14.39 6.10
N TRP A 84 -17.41 14.47 7.40
CA TRP A 84 -18.39 14.82 8.41
C TRP A 84 -17.90 16.02 9.21
N THR A 85 -18.58 17.15 9.04
CA THR A 85 -18.25 18.42 9.72
C THR A 85 -19.35 18.76 10.72
N ASN A 86 -18.94 19.12 11.93
CA ASN A 86 -19.84 19.66 12.96
C ASN A 86 -19.32 20.97 13.51
N ASN A 87 -20.27 21.86 13.79
CA ASN A 87 -20.02 23.13 14.41
C ASN A 87 -20.94 23.26 15.62
N PHE A 88 -20.36 23.42 16.80
CA PHE A 88 -21.07 23.64 18.04
C PHE A 88 -20.78 25.03 18.54
N LYS A 89 -21.81 25.71 19.00
CA LYS A 89 -21.67 27.01 19.65
C LYS A 89 -22.43 26.99 20.97
N TYR A 90 -21.72 27.26 22.05
CA TYR A 90 -22.30 27.34 23.38
C TYR A 90 -21.80 28.59 24.09
N LYS A 91 -22.70 29.56 24.30
CA LYS A 91 -22.38 30.87 24.90
C LYS A 91 -21.23 31.53 24.10
N ALA A 92 -20.08 31.74 24.75
CA ALA A 92 -18.89 32.35 24.18
C ALA A 92 -17.93 31.34 23.49
N PHE A 93 -18.18 30.04 23.63
CA PHE A 93 -17.35 28.98 23.02
C PHE A 93 -17.91 28.55 21.67
N ASP A 94 -17.03 28.32 20.74
CA ASP A 94 -17.31 27.67 19.46
C ASP A 94 -16.32 26.53 19.22
N LEU A 95 -16.85 25.37 18.81
CA LEU A 95 -16.08 24.18 18.48
C LEU A 95 -16.47 23.73 17.08
N SER A 96 -15.49 23.62 16.21
CA SER A 96 -15.65 23.06 14.87
C SER A 96 -14.70 21.89 14.67
N PHE A 97 -15.20 20.76 14.13
CA PHE A 97 -14.35 19.66 13.75
C PHE A 97 -14.83 18.99 12.47
N MET A 98 -13.88 18.42 11.74
CA MET A 98 -14.13 17.69 10.50
C MET A 98 -13.42 16.35 10.54
N PHE A 99 -14.20 15.27 10.44
CA PHE A 99 -13.69 13.93 10.16
C PHE A 99 -13.74 13.63 8.67
N TYR A 100 -12.74 12.91 8.20
CA TYR A 100 -12.68 12.37 6.85
C TYR A 100 -12.45 10.87 6.92
N LEU A 101 -13.30 10.11 6.21
CA LEU A 101 -13.27 8.66 6.12
C LEU A 101 -13.01 8.24 4.68
N SER A 102 -12.10 7.28 4.47
CA SER A 102 -11.87 6.63 3.18
C SER A 102 -11.80 5.12 3.39
N LEU A 103 -12.61 4.36 2.65
CA LEU A 103 -12.74 2.91 2.80
C LEU A 103 -12.63 2.19 1.45
N GLY A 104 -12.06 0.98 1.49
CA GLY A 104 -12.08 0.04 0.37
C GLY A 104 -10.98 0.25 -0.66
N SER A 105 -10.05 1.19 -0.44
CA SER A 105 -8.85 1.36 -1.25
C SER A 105 -7.73 0.42 -0.82
N TYR A 106 -6.87 0.10 -1.78
CA TYR A 106 -5.62 -0.61 -1.58
C TYR A 106 -4.46 0.23 -2.10
N THR A 107 -3.31 0.13 -1.45
CA THR A 107 -2.10 0.86 -1.85
C THR A 107 -0.91 -0.08 -1.81
N PHE A 108 -0.06 0.01 -2.82
CA PHE A 108 1.21 -0.70 -2.82
C PHE A 108 2.18 0.02 -1.88
N ASN A 109 2.58 -0.65 -0.79
CA ASN A 109 3.52 -0.09 0.20
C ASN A 109 4.95 -0.13 -0.35
N TYR A 110 5.27 0.86 -1.18
CA TYR A 110 6.58 0.97 -1.81
C TYR A 110 7.71 1.15 -0.80
N HIS A 111 7.45 1.82 0.32
CA HIS A 111 8.42 1.98 1.39
C HIS A 111 8.80 0.63 2.01
N ARG A 112 7.81 -0.18 2.42
CA ARG A 112 8.04 -1.51 2.97
C ARG A 112 8.71 -2.42 1.94
N TYR A 113 8.31 -2.31 0.67
CA TYR A 113 8.96 -2.99 -0.44
C TYR A 113 10.45 -2.64 -0.53
N THR A 114 10.82 -1.37 -0.55
CA THR A 114 12.23 -0.95 -0.67
C THR A 114 13.05 -1.32 0.56
N LYS A 115 12.45 -1.30 1.76
CA LYS A 115 13.12 -1.67 3.02
C LYS A 115 13.18 -3.19 3.24
N SER A 116 12.52 -4.01 2.43
CA SER A 116 12.55 -5.45 2.56
C SER A 116 13.73 -6.12 1.85
N PHE A 117 14.69 -5.35 1.34
CA PHE A 117 15.91 -5.91 0.74
C PHE A 117 17.16 -5.09 1.01
N VAL A 118 18.27 -5.81 1.14
CA VAL A 118 19.58 -5.21 1.36
C VAL A 118 20.11 -4.60 0.06
N GLY A 119 19.78 -5.20 -1.08
CA GLY A 119 20.29 -4.78 -2.39
C GLY A 119 21.82 -4.85 -2.45
N ASP A 120 22.41 -3.78 -2.93
CA ASP A 120 23.86 -3.57 -3.01
C ASP A 120 24.42 -2.77 -1.81
N GLY A 121 23.77 -2.88 -0.64
CA GLY A 121 24.14 -2.14 0.56
C GLY A 121 23.61 -0.71 0.64
N ARG A 122 22.81 -0.27 -0.34
CA ARG A 122 22.23 1.09 -0.35
C ARG A 122 20.99 1.22 0.54
N ASN A 123 20.36 0.10 0.88
CA ASN A 123 19.12 0.09 1.65
C ASN A 123 19.35 -0.53 3.03
N ASN A 124 18.98 0.19 4.07
CA ASN A 124 18.87 -0.39 5.40
C ASN A 124 17.55 -1.13 5.52
N VAL A 125 17.62 -2.37 6.00
CA VAL A 125 16.46 -3.19 6.34
C VAL A 125 15.93 -2.76 7.70
N THR A 126 14.62 -2.72 7.88
CA THR A 126 14.01 -2.42 9.19
C THR A 126 14.13 -3.62 10.13
N ALA A 127 14.13 -3.37 11.44
CA ALA A 127 14.30 -4.42 12.45
C ALA A 127 13.24 -5.51 12.36
N ASP A 128 11.96 -5.13 12.16
CA ASP A 128 10.85 -6.05 11.99
C ASP A 128 11.04 -7.00 10.80
N ILE A 129 11.56 -6.51 9.67
CA ILE A 129 11.86 -7.32 8.49
C ILE A 129 13.04 -8.25 8.76
N TYR A 130 14.09 -7.76 9.45
CA TYR A 130 15.23 -8.57 9.81
C TYR A 130 14.84 -9.71 10.75
N GLU A 131 14.03 -9.44 11.77
CA GLU A 131 13.58 -10.44 12.75
C GLU A 131 12.70 -11.51 12.11
N ASN A 132 11.80 -11.12 11.21
CA ASN A 132 10.83 -12.01 10.54
C ASN A 132 11.32 -12.56 9.19
N SER A 133 12.61 -12.36 8.85
CA SER A 133 13.20 -12.95 7.65
C SER A 133 13.66 -14.38 7.91
N TRP A 134 13.62 -15.21 6.87
CA TRP A 134 14.08 -16.58 6.89
C TRP A 134 15.61 -16.64 7.14
N LYS A 135 16.05 -17.53 8.05
CA LYS A 135 17.46 -17.66 8.46
C LYS A 135 18.04 -19.05 8.23
N LYS A 136 17.24 -20.10 8.40
CA LYS A 136 17.69 -21.51 8.28
C LYS A 136 16.58 -22.41 7.76
N PRO A 137 16.90 -23.54 7.14
CA PRO A 137 15.91 -24.53 6.71
C PRO A 137 14.96 -24.94 7.84
N GLY A 138 13.68 -24.96 7.52
CA GLY A 138 12.59 -25.22 8.45
C GLY A 138 11.96 -23.97 9.10
N ASP A 139 12.53 -22.79 8.91
CA ASP A 139 11.94 -21.56 9.44
C ASP A 139 10.67 -21.15 8.70
N ILE A 140 9.61 -20.87 9.48
CA ILE A 140 8.39 -20.26 8.95
C ILE A 140 8.56 -18.73 9.04
N ALA A 141 8.83 -18.09 7.92
CA ALA A 141 9.19 -16.68 7.87
C ALA A 141 8.21 -15.87 7.03
N GLU A 142 8.00 -14.61 7.41
CA GLU A 142 7.19 -13.66 6.62
C GLU A 142 7.97 -13.12 5.41
N TYR A 143 9.28 -12.94 5.56
CA TYR A 143 10.15 -12.39 4.53
C TYR A 143 11.16 -13.45 4.04
N PRO A 144 11.49 -13.43 2.75
CA PRO A 144 12.56 -14.27 2.20
C PRO A 144 13.90 -14.02 2.88
N GLN A 145 14.85 -14.91 2.65
CA GLN A 145 16.21 -14.75 3.09
C GLN A 145 16.79 -13.40 2.63
N LEU A 146 17.35 -12.63 3.54
CA LEU A 146 18.06 -11.38 3.23
C LEU A 146 19.42 -11.72 2.61
N ARG A 147 19.58 -11.40 1.33
CA ARG A 147 20.83 -11.65 0.59
C ARG A 147 21.47 -10.35 0.15
N TRP A 148 22.79 -10.31 0.12
CA TRP A 148 23.56 -9.24 -0.49
C TRP A 148 23.41 -9.29 -2.01
N GLN A 149 23.18 -8.13 -2.60
CA GLN A 149 23.04 -7.89 -4.06
C GLN A 149 21.86 -8.51 -4.76
N ASP A 150 21.24 -9.57 -4.22
CA ASP A 150 20.10 -10.16 -4.89
C ASP A 150 19.15 -10.87 -3.93
N LYS A 151 17.87 -10.62 -4.08
CA LYS A 151 16.80 -11.35 -3.40
C LYS A 151 16.40 -12.65 -4.10
N TYR A 152 16.72 -12.76 -5.37
CA TYR A 152 16.22 -13.79 -6.27
C TYR A 152 17.33 -14.32 -7.17
N ASN A 153 18.46 -14.71 -6.57
CA ASN A 153 19.52 -15.44 -7.23
C ASN A 153 19.09 -16.87 -7.60
N TYR A 154 17.83 -17.04 -7.99
CA TYR A 154 17.29 -18.32 -8.35
C TYR A 154 16.88 -18.31 -9.81
N ASP A 155 17.01 -19.48 -10.43
CA ASP A 155 16.35 -19.74 -11.70
C ASP A 155 14.83 -19.92 -11.50
N ASP A 156 14.09 -20.02 -12.59
CA ASP A 156 12.63 -20.19 -12.54
C ASP A 156 12.18 -21.50 -11.85
N ASN A 157 13.10 -22.40 -11.55
CA ASN A 157 12.89 -23.66 -10.84
C ASN A 157 13.29 -23.58 -9.34
N GLY A 158 13.80 -22.45 -8.90
CA GLY A 158 14.22 -22.23 -7.51
C GLY A 158 15.60 -22.80 -7.18
N ASN A 159 16.47 -23.02 -8.16
CA ASN A 159 17.86 -23.38 -7.93
C ASN A 159 18.72 -22.12 -7.85
N ASP A 160 19.77 -22.17 -7.01
CA ASP A 160 20.74 -21.08 -6.93
C ASP A 160 21.39 -20.80 -8.29
N LYS A 161 21.31 -19.55 -8.72
CA LYS A 161 21.93 -19.08 -9.94
C LYS A 161 23.23 -18.38 -9.59
N GLN A 162 24.34 -19.03 -9.83
CA GLN A 162 25.66 -18.44 -9.62
C GLN A 162 25.94 -17.36 -10.69
N ASN A 163 26.60 -16.27 -10.29
CA ASN A 163 27.06 -15.19 -11.18
C ASN A 163 25.98 -14.37 -11.89
N VAL A 164 24.86 -14.11 -11.26
CA VAL A 164 23.87 -13.17 -11.81
C VAL A 164 24.20 -11.77 -11.35
N THR A 165 24.53 -10.89 -12.30
CA THR A 165 24.59 -9.47 -12.08
C THR A 165 23.19 -8.96 -11.77
N TYR A 166 22.96 -8.47 -10.57
CA TYR A 166 21.80 -7.73 -10.09
C TYR A 166 20.49 -7.99 -10.84
N ILE A 167 19.65 -8.84 -10.33
CA ILE A 167 18.26 -8.93 -10.77
C ILE A 167 17.43 -7.94 -9.95
N LYS A 168 16.94 -6.93 -10.63
CA LYS A 168 16.06 -5.94 -10.05
C LYS A 168 14.82 -6.63 -9.46
N HIS A 169 14.59 -6.43 -8.16
CA HIS A 169 13.40 -6.93 -7.50
C HIS A 169 12.12 -6.47 -8.20
N ASP A 170 11.25 -7.39 -8.59
CA ASP A 170 9.99 -7.04 -9.21
C ASP A 170 8.92 -6.75 -8.14
N ALA A 171 8.35 -5.55 -8.21
CA ALA A 171 7.22 -5.11 -7.41
C ALA A 171 5.87 -5.75 -7.85
N GLY A 172 5.91 -6.68 -8.78
CA GLY A 172 4.72 -7.21 -9.47
C GLY A 172 3.89 -8.21 -8.67
N HIS A 173 4.09 -8.38 -7.36
CA HIS A 173 3.34 -9.34 -6.54
C HIS A 173 2.61 -8.67 -5.36
N THR A 174 1.60 -9.35 -4.82
CA THR A 174 0.66 -8.78 -3.83
C THR A 174 1.18 -8.70 -2.39
N LYS A 175 2.42 -9.13 -2.09
CA LYS A 175 2.98 -9.10 -0.72
C LYS A 175 2.85 -7.72 -0.06
N TYR A 176 3.11 -6.67 -0.81
CA TYR A 176 3.12 -5.29 -0.32
C TYR A 176 1.86 -4.50 -0.69
N LEU A 177 0.82 -5.20 -1.17
CA LEU A 177 -0.47 -4.60 -1.47
C LEU A 177 -1.33 -4.59 -0.21
N GLU A 178 -1.43 -3.47 0.46
CA GLU A 178 -2.10 -3.31 1.75
C GLU A 178 -3.40 -2.52 1.61
N LYS A 179 -4.34 -2.75 2.55
CA LYS A 179 -5.54 -1.93 2.68
C LYS A 179 -5.15 -0.53 3.15
N SER A 180 -5.65 0.50 2.47
CA SER A 180 -5.38 1.90 2.79
C SER A 180 -6.62 2.64 3.32
N ALA A 181 -7.47 1.92 4.05
CA ALA A 181 -8.61 2.52 4.74
C ALA A 181 -8.15 3.39 5.91
N TYR A 182 -8.75 4.57 6.08
CA TYR A 182 -8.42 5.45 7.20
C TYR A 182 -9.58 6.36 7.62
N LEU A 183 -9.57 6.72 8.89
CA LEU A 183 -10.37 7.79 9.48
C LEU A 183 -9.44 8.86 10.03
N ARG A 184 -9.64 10.11 9.63
CA ARG A 184 -8.78 11.24 10.01
C ARG A 184 -9.59 12.38 10.62
N LEU A 185 -9.14 12.90 11.76
CA LEU A 185 -9.59 14.20 12.24
C LEU A 185 -8.82 15.29 11.50
N ARG A 186 -9.44 15.81 10.44
CA ARG A 186 -8.78 16.70 9.48
C ARG A 186 -8.63 18.12 10.01
N ASN A 187 -9.68 18.63 10.64
CA ASN A 187 -9.65 19.96 11.25
C ASN A 187 -10.31 19.89 12.62
N LEU A 188 -9.74 20.60 13.57
CA LEU A 188 -10.31 20.87 14.89
C LEU A 188 -10.03 22.31 15.22
N THR A 189 -11.06 23.10 15.54
CA THR A 189 -10.92 24.49 15.96
C THR A 189 -11.78 24.70 17.20
N LEU A 190 -11.17 25.21 18.25
CA LEU A 190 -11.84 25.66 19.47
C LEU A 190 -11.64 27.14 19.61
N GLY A 191 -12.72 27.89 19.59
CA GLY A 191 -12.73 29.34 19.73
C GLY A 191 -13.44 29.81 21.01
N TYR A 192 -13.00 30.94 21.53
CA TYR A 192 -13.64 31.65 22.63
C TYR A 192 -13.76 33.12 22.29
N THR A 193 -14.97 33.63 22.28
CA THR A 193 -15.26 35.07 22.06
C THR A 193 -15.39 35.76 23.40
N LEU A 194 -14.54 36.73 23.66
CA LEU A 194 -14.58 37.47 24.92
C LEU A 194 -15.89 38.25 25.07
N PRO A 195 -16.49 38.28 26.29
CA PRO A 195 -17.67 39.07 26.58
C PRO A 195 -17.41 40.55 26.34
N GLN A 196 -18.38 41.27 25.79
CA GLN A 196 -18.26 42.71 25.47
C GLN A 196 -17.86 43.57 26.63
N ARG A 197 -18.26 43.18 27.87
CA ARG A 197 -17.85 43.89 29.12
C ARG A 197 -16.33 43.95 29.33
N ILE A 198 -15.61 42.96 28.82
CA ILE A 198 -14.14 42.92 28.91
C ILE A 198 -13.56 43.69 27.74
N CYS A 199 -14.10 43.51 26.53
CA CYS A 199 -13.62 44.18 25.35
C CYS A 199 -13.75 45.70 25.44
N SER A 200 -14.86 46.19 26.00
CA SER A 200 -15.07 47.66 26.19
C SER A 200 -14.09 48.32 27.15
N LYS A 201 -13.55 47.58 28.13
CA LYS A 201 -12.53 48.10 29.04
C LYS A 201 -11.17 48.35 28.36
N ILE A 202 -10.91 47.69 27.25
CA ILE A 202 -9.67 47.80 26.48
C ILE A 202 -9.88 48.47 25.12
N ASN A 203 -11.05 49.15 24.95
CA ASN A 203 -11.44 49.85 23.72
C ASN A 203 -11.37 48.97 22.43
N ILE A 204 -11.78 47.71 22.53
CA ILE A 204 -11.86 46.77 21.41
C ILE A 204 -13.33 46.39 21.24
N ASP A 205 -13.84 46.42 20.01
CA ASP A 205 -15.23 46.06 19.70
C ASP A 205 -15.55 44.60 19.94
N ALA A 206 -14.65 43.68 19.52
CA ALA A 206 -14.75 42.24 19.74
C ALA A 206 -13.37 41.58 19.71
N LEU A 207 -13.17 40.59 20.57
CA LEU A 207 -11.96 39.76 20.56
C LEU A 207 -12.35 38.29 20.63
N ARG A 208 -11.90 37.53 19.62
CA ARG A 208 -12.02 36.08 19.59
C ARG A 208 -10.64 35.44 19.58
N VAL A 209 -10.38 34.58 20.55
CA VAL A 209 -9.17 33.77 20.61
C VAL A 209 -9.54 32.36 20.18
N TYR A 210 -8.71 31.72 19.35
CA TYR A 210 -8.97 30.37 18.92
C TYR A 210 -7.67 29.55 18.82
N VAL A 211 -7.81 28.23 18.98
CA VAL A 211 -6.77 27.25 18.72
C VAL A 211 -7.28 26.33 17.61
N SER A 212 -6.45 26.09 16.60
CA SER A 212 -6.78 25.17 15.51
C SER A 212 -5.68 24.14 15.32
N ALA A 213 -6.11 22.91 15.02
CA ALA A 213 -5.22 21.81 14.69
C ALA A 213 -5.68 21.16 13.38
N VAL A 214 -4.72 20.80 12.53
CA VAL A 214 -4.95 20.16 11.23
C VAL A 214 -4.33 18.78 11.25
N ASN A 215 -5.09 17.76 10.78
CA ASN A 215 -4.63 16.38 10.74
C ASN A 215 -4.13 15.84 12.10
N LEU A 216 -4.88 16.15 13.17
CA LEU A 216 -4.47 15.88 14.54
C LEU A 216 -4.17 14.40 14.79
N PHE A 217 -4.99 13.51 14.25
CA PHE A 217 -4.73 12.07 14.27
C PHE A 217 -5.37 11.36 13.07
N THR A 218 -4.80 10.20 12.74
CA THR A 218 -5.32 9.29 11.71
C THR A 218 -5.35 7.88 12.25
N ILE A 219 -6.48 7.22 12.12
CA ILE A 219 -6.66 5.81 12.45
C ILE A 219 -6.61 5.04 11.13
N THR A 220 -5.64 4.16 10.98
CA THR A 220 -5.45 3.34 9.78
C THR A 220 -4.77 2.02 10.13
N SER A 221 -5.00 0.99 9.32
CA SER A 221 -4.25 -0.28 9.36
C SER A 221 -3.04 -0.29 8.42
N PHE A 222 -2.81 0.79 7.67
CA PHE A 222 -1.72 0.90 6.72
C PHE A 222 -0.39 1.16 7.45
N ASN A 223 0.61 0.31 7.23
CA ASN A 223 1.94 0.41 7.83
C ASN A 223 2.93 1.15 6.94
N GLY A 224 2.58 2.36 6.53
CA GLY A 224 3.42 3.18 5.65
C GLY A 224 3.46 4.64 6.09
N TYR A 225 4.03 5.48 5.25
CA TYR A 225 3.93 6.94 5.42
C TYR A 225 2.48 7.42 5.35
N ASP A 226 2.26 8.64 5.79
CA ASP A 226 0.93 9.25 5.76
C ASP A 226 0.30 9.13 4.35
N LEU A 227 -0.89 8.55 4.30
CA LEU A 227 -1.64 8.31 3.07
C LEU A 227 -1.96 9.60 2.28
N SER A 228 -1.90 10.77 2.91
CA SER A 228 -2.06 12.06 2.22
C SER A 228 -0.87 12.42 1.32
N LEU A 229 0.31 11.87 1.59
CA LEU A 229 1.53 12.12 0.82
C LEU A 229 1.64 11.19 -0.41
N ILE A 230 0.94 10.07 -0.44
CA ILE A 230 1.00 9.08 -1.51
C ILE A 230 0.41 9.65 -2.81
N HIS A 231 -0.62 10.49 -2.73
CA HIS A 231 -1.23 11.14 -3.90
C HIS A 231 -0.38 12.26 -4.51
N ILE A 232 0.64 12.75 -3.80
CA ILE A 232 1.53 13.81 -4.30
C ILE A 232 2.68 13.23 -5.14
N SER A 233 2.97 11.94 -5.00
CA SER A 233 4.12 11.29 -5.63
C SER A 233 3.79 10.49 -6.90
N GLU A 234 2.53 10.42 -7.33
CA GLU A 234 2.21 9.88 -8.66
C GLU A 234 2.50 10.95 -9.73
N PRO A 235 3.57 10.78 -10.54
CA PRO A 235 3.73 11.64 -11.69
C PRO A 235 2.56 11.38 -12.64
N THR A 236 1.72 12.38 -12.84
CA THR A 236 0.79 12.41 -13.98
C THR A 236 1.61 12.25 -15.26
N ARG A 237 1.73 11.04 -15.76
CA ARG A 237 2.13 10.83 -17.14
C ARG A 237 0.98 11.31 -18.01
N GLN A 238 1.17 12.51 -18.59
CA GLN A 238 0.45 12.97 -19.76
C GLN A 238 0.78 12.09 -20.96
#